data_0a68c09f7c737409271ae3d3b8b660ff
#
_entry.id   0a68c09f7c737409271ae3d3b8b660ff
#
_cell.length_a   1.000
_cell.length_b   1.000
_cell.length_c   1.000
_cell.angle_alpha   90.00
_cell.angle_beta   90.00
_cell.angle_gamma   90.00
#
_symmetry.space_group_name_H-M   'P 1'
#
loop_
_entity.id
_entity.type
_entity.pdbx_description
1 polymer ?
#
loop_
_entity_poly.entity_id
_entity_poly.type
_entity_poly.pdbx_seq_one_letter_code
_entity_poly.pdbx_strand_id
1 'polypeptide(L)'
;MNKSYEVEYCNLELRFERRDIQNLIRDLIKEGYSLYWRETEDSFIVSIRTDDHMTKLRFQQTQEGYKLIGDYRIHDARLAEWMEKLIGDTKGHAIVKRFRDQQILVENILFGEVIRMVEISGFEQRILYQKESTPTRESLNALYMSTEGEQRIEATERKIDESLDLLNEAIKAGDTERVEECKKVLENLRFELVRLEK
;
A
#
# COMPACT_ATOMS: atom_id res chain seq x y z
N MET A 1 23.56 6.13 27.74
CA MET A 1 23.41 5.97 26.30
C MET A 1 21.91 6.02 25.97
N ASN A 2 21.45 7.09 25.38
CA ASN A 2 20.07 7.14 24.90
C ASN A 2 19.95 6.14 23.74
N LYS A 3 19.20 5.04 23.98
CA LYS A 3 18.83 4.13 22.90
C LYS A 3 17.96 4.92 21.94
N SER A 4 18.43 5.13 20.73
CA SER A 4 17.62 5.76 19.70
C SER A 4 16.44 4.83 19.42
N TYR A 5 15.24 5.30 19.70
CA TYR A 5 14.01 4.62 19.29
C TYR A 5 13.97 4.63 17.76
N GLU A 6 13.77 3.47 17.15
CA GLU A 6 13.71 3.33 15.69
C GLU A 6 12.71 2.25 15.30
N VAL A 7 11.81 2.60 14.41
CA VAL A 7 10.85 1.70 13.79
C VAL A 7 10.88 1.92 12.29
N GLU A 8 11.02 0.85 11.53
CA GLU A 8 10.90 0.86 10.08
C GLU A 8 9.56 0.28 9.67
N TYR A 9 8.86 1.02 8.82
CA TYR A 9 7.64 0.59 8.11
C TYR A 9 8.05 0.32 6.67
N CYS A 10 8.03 -0.95 6.26
CA CYS A 10 8.38 -1.37 4.92
C CYS A 10 7.12 -1.78 4.16
N ASN A 11 7.10 -1.50 2.85
CA ASN A 11 5.97 -1.80 1.98
C ASN A 11 4.64 -1.28 2.55
N LEU A 12 4.67 -0.09 3.15
CA LEU A 12 3.48 0.57 3.67
C LEU A 12 2.53 0.90 2.52
N GLU A 13 1.28 0.53 2.67
CA GLU A 13 0.21 0.91 1.76
C GLU A 13 -1.04 1.27 2.55
N LEU A 14 -1.39 2.55 2.55
CA LEU A 14 -2.57 3.10 3.20
C LEU A 14 -3.37 3.92 2.19
N ARG A 15 -4.70 3.83 2.23
CA ARG A 15 -5.61 4.57 1.35
C ARG A 15 -6.31 5.67 2.12
N PHE A 16 -6.44 6.84 1.48
CA PHE A 16 -7.03 8.03 2.06
C PHE A 16 -7.91 8.77 1.07
N GLU A 17 -8.94 9.39 1.59
CA GLU A 17 -9.58 10.50 0.91
C GLU A 17 -8.86 11.81 1.25
N ARG A 18 -9.06 12.86 0.44
CA ARG A 18 -8.46 14.18 0.72
C ARG A 18 -8.84 14.71 2.11
N ARG A 19 -10.05 14.43 2.55
CA ARG A 19 -10.56 14.83 3.87
C ARG A 19 -9.80 14.14 5.01
N ASP A 20 -9.40 12.89 4.80
CA ASP A 20 -8.64 12.13 5.79
C ASP A 20 -7.25 12.73 5.99
N ILE A 21 -6.58 13.16 4.91
CA ILE A 21 -5.29 13.85 4.99
C ILE A 21 -5.42 15.17 5.75
N GLN A 22 -6.50 15.93 5.55
CA GLN A 22 -6.75 17.16 6.30
C GLN A 22 -6.98 16.90 7.78
N ASN A 23 -7.72 15.84 8.13
CA ASN A 23 -7.95 15.42 9.51
C ASN A 23 -6.64 14.98 10.16
N LEU A 24 -5.84 14.21 9.44
CA LEU A 24 -4.50 13.76 9.84
C LEU A 24 -3.59 14.93 10.20
N ILE A 25 -3.56 15.97 9.37
CA ILE A 25 -2.80 17.19 9.65
C ILE A 25 -3.28 17.85 10.94
N ARG A 26 -4.60 17.98 11.14
CA ARG A 26 -5.18 18.58 12.33
C ARG A 26 -4.82 17.80 13.59
N ASP A 27 -4.88 16.47 13.52
CA ASP A 27 -4.59 15.61 14.66
C ASP A 27 -3.11 15.67 15.05
N LEU A 28 -2.19 15.67 14.07
CA LEU A 28 -0.77 15.86 14.33
C LEU A 28 -0.46 17.24 14.93
N ILE A 29 -1.14 18.30 14.49
CA ILE A 29 -1.00 19.63 15.10
C ILE A 29 -1.49 19.64 16.54
N LYS A 30 -2.63 18.99 16.85
CA LYS A 30 -3.15 18.85 18.21
C LYS A 30 -2.18 18.09 19.13
N GLU A 31 -1.47 17.10 18.59
CA GLU A 31 -0.41 16.37 19.30
C GLU A 31 0.87 17.18 19.50
N GLY A 32 0.93 18.40 18.96
CA GLY A 32 2.03 19.34 19.15
C GLY A 32 3.15 19.24 18.12
N TYR A 33 2.95 18.54 17.00
CA TYR A 33 3.94 18.47 15.95
C TYR A 33 3.97 19.73 15.09
N SER A 34 5.18 20.16 14.69
CA SER A 34 5.37 21.18 13.67
C SER A 34 5.31 20.55 12.29
N LEU A 35 4.40 21.02 11.47
CA LEU A 35 4.14 20.47 10.16
C LEU A 35 4.37 21.49 9.05
N TYR A 36 4.86 20.97 7.92
CA TYR A 36 4.88 21.67 6.64
C TYR A 36 4.19 20.78 5.61
N TRP A 37 3.31 21.32 4.78
CA TRP A 37 2.69 20.55 3.72
C TRP A 37 2.73 21.28 2.40
N ARG A 38 2.77 20.51 1.33
CA ARG A 38 2.75 20.98 -0.05
C ARG A 38 1.90 20.05 -0.90
N GLU A 39 1.01 20.63 -1.68
CA GLU A 39 0.22 19.91 -2.67
C GLU A 39 0.81 20.17 -4.06
N THR A 40 0.95 19.11 -4.85
CA THR A 40 1.33 19.13 -6.27
C THR A 40 0.22 18.48 -7.08
N GLU A 41 0.34 18.49 -8.41
CA GLU A 41 -0.67 17.85 -9.27
C GLU A 41 -0.82 16.34 -8.97
N ASP A 42 0.28 15.65 -8.62
CA ASP A 42 0.32 14.21 -8.45
C ASP A 42 0.41 13.75 -7.00
N SER A 43 0.63 14.64 -6.05
CA SER A 43 0.91 14.23 -4.67
C SER A 43 0.63 15.32 -3.64
N PHE A 44 0.36 14.87 -2.42
CA PHE A 44 0.28 15.69 -1.23
C PHE A 44 1.41 15.26 -0.28
N ILE A 45 2.28 16.17 0.10
CA ILE A 45 3.45 15.88 0.93
C ILE A 45 3.28 16.57 2.28
N VAL A 46 3.32 15.79 3.36
CA VAL A 46 3.32 16.28 4.74
C VAL A 46 4.69 16.01 5.35
N SER A 47 5.38 17.06 5.77
CA SER A 47 6.65 16.99 6.46
C SER A 47 6.43 17.23 7.95
N ILE A 48 6.73 16.25 8.77
CA ILE A 48 6.57 16.26 10.22
C ILE A 48 7.94 16.47 10.85
N ARG A 49 8.11 17.54 11.59
CA ARG A 49 9.33 17.82 12.31
C ARG A 49 9.24 17.24 13.72
N THR A 50 10.15 16.38 14.05
CA THR A 50 10.48 15.93 15.41
C THR A 50 11.76 16.61 15.88
N ASP A 51 12.19 16.45 17.13
CA ASP A 51 13.32 17.19 17.68
C ASP A 51 14.58 17.13 16.82
N ASP A 52 14.95 15.94 16.35
CA ASP A 52 16.19 15.70 15.60
C ASP A 52 15.97 15.28 14.13
N HIS A 53 14.74 14.97 13.73
CA HIS A 53 14.45 14.38 12.42
C HIS A 53 13.27 15.03 11.73
N MET A 54 13.23 14.87 10.42
CA MET A 54 12.08 15.26 9.61
C MET A 54 11.56 14.04 8.86
N THR A 55 10.33 13.63 9.17
CA THR A 55 9.63 12.56 8.45
C THR A 55 8.74 13.16 7.38
N LYS A 56 8.90 12.72 6.14
CA LYS A 56 8.09 13.17 5.00
C LYS A 56 7.15 12.07 4.57
N LEU A 57 5.85 12.30 4.74
CA LEU A 57 4.80 11.42 4.25
C LEU A 57 4.36 11.91 2.88
N ARG A 58 4.48 11.07 1.87
CA ARG A 58 4.08 11.37 0.51
C ARG A 58 2.83 10.59 0.13
N PHE A 59 1.73 11.30 0.00
CA PHE A 59 0.45 10.77 -0.45
C PHE A 59 0.37 10.94 -1.97
N GLN A 60 0.42 9.85 -2.69
CA GLN A 60 0.30 9.85 -4.13
C GLN A 60 -1.17 9.91 -4.53
N GLN A 61 -1.52 10.79 -5.46
CA GLN A 61 -2.88 10.89 -5.99
C GLN A 61 -3.18 9.68 -6.88
N THR A 62 -4.36 9.11 -6.71
CA THR A 62 -4.90 8.01 -7.51
C THR A 62 -6.29 8.41 -8.03
N GLN A 63 -6.89 7.59 -8.87
CA GLN A 63 -8.26 7.83 -9.36
C GLN A 63 -9.30 7.85 -8.23
N GLU A 64 -9.07 7.08 -7.16
CA GLU A 64 -10.00 6.90 -6.03
C GLU A 64 -9.64 7.75 -4.79
N GLY A 65 -8.61 8.58 -4.86
CA GLY A 65 -8.15 9.39 -3.73
C GLY A 65 -6.63 9.46 -3.64
N TYR A 66 -6.08 9.14 -2.47
CA TYR A 66 -4.65 9.20 -2.21
C TYR A 66 -4.15 7.90 -1.60
N LYS A 67 -2.90 7.52 -1.91
CA LYS A 67 -2.20 6.40 -1.29
C LYS A 67 -0.91 6.88 -0.62
N LEU A 68 -0.68 6.47 0.61
CA LEU A 68 0.62 6.57 1.26
C LEU A 68 1.34 5.24 1.04
N ILE A 69 2.38 5.26 0.22
CA ILE A 69 3.13 4.07 -0.19
C ILE A 69 4.61 4.29 0.09
N GLY A 70 5.30 3.23 0.43
CA GLY A 70 6.76 3.21 0.53
C GLY A 70 7.29 2.75 1.88
N ASP A 71 8.55 3.06 2.09
CA ASP A 71 9.29 2.72 3.29
C ASP A 71 9.52 3.98 4.12
N TYR A 72 9.22 3.88 5.41
CA TYR A 72 9.37 5.00 6.35
C TYR A 72 10.14 4.55 7.58
N ARG A 73 11.08 5.38 7.99
CA ARG A 73 11.83 5.19 9.24
C ARG A 73 11.42 6.27 10.22
N ILE A 74 10.96 5.88 11.40
CA ILE A 74 10.46 6.78 12.44
C ILE A 74 11.28 6.60 13.69
N HIS A 75 11.82 7.72 14.22
CA HIS A 75 12.64 7.76 15.41
C HIS A 75 11.89 8.31 16.64
N ASP A 76 10.69 8.80 16.45
CA ASP A 76 9.82 9.32 17.51
C ASP A 76 8.77 8.27 17.89
N ALA A 77 8.73 7.90 19.19
CA ALA A 77 7.84 6.84 19.67
C ALA A 77 6.35 7.20 19.53
N ARG A 78 5.98 8.46 19.78
CA ARG A 78 4.58 8.90 19.67
C ARG A 78 4.13 8.93 18.22
N LEU A 79 5.02 9.36 17.31
CA LEU A 79 4.73 9.34 15.89
C LEU A 79 4.59 7.90 15.36
N ALA A 80 5.39 6.96 15.87
CA ALA A 80 5.26 5.55 15.54
C ALA A 80 3.94 4.95 16.04
N GLU A 81 3.54 5.22 17.28
CA GLU A 81 2.23 4.81 17.80
C GLU A 81 1.08 5.37 16.97
N TRP A 82 1.21 6.63 16.57
CA TRP A 82 0.24 7.27 15.68
C TRP A 82 0.19 6.59 14.29
N MET A 83 1.34 6.24 13.71
CA MET A 83 1.39 5.52 12.43
C MET A 83 0.74 4.13 12.54
N GLU A 84 0.94 3.41 13.63
CA GLU A 84 0.32 2.11 13.88
C GLU A 84 -1.20 2.20 13.97
N LYS A 85 -1.69 3.22 14.70
CA LYS A 85 -3.12 3.51 14.74
C LYS A 85 -3.67 3.80 13.34
N LEU A 86 -2.95 4.58 12.55
CA LEU A 86 -3.32 4.92 11.19
C LEU A 86 -3.41 3.68 10.29
N ILE A 87 -2.46 2.74 10.41
CA ILE A 87 -2.49 1.46 9.68
C ILE A 87 -3.73 0.66 10.06
N GLY A 88 -4.08 0.61 11.34
CA GLY A 88 -5.29 -0.07 11.82
C GLY A 88 -6.58 0.59 11.29
N ASP A 89 -6.70 1.90 11.44
CA ASP A 89 -7.89 2.67 11.08
C ASP A 89 -8.18 2.63 9.56
N THR A 90 -7.13 2.64 8.74
CA THR A 90 -7.25 2.57 7.27
C THR A 90 -7.30 1.14 6.73
N LYS A 91 -7.21 0.13 7.60
CA LYS A 91 -7.07 -1.29 7.21
C LYS A 91 -5.94 -1.51 6.22
N GLY A 92 -4.82 -0.84 6.46
CA GLY A 92 -3.66 -0.83 5.58
C GLY A 92 -2.77 -2.06 5.72
N HIS A 93 -1.72 -2.06 4.91
CA HIS A 93 -0.71 -3.12 4.87
C HIS A 93 0.66 -2.55 5.21
N ALA A 94 1.44 -3.29 6.00
CA ALA A 94 2.82 -2.92 6.32
C ALA A 94 3.63 -4.12 6.84
N ILE A 95 4.95 -4.03 6.69
CA ILE A 95 5.89 -4.81 7.48
C ILE A 95 6.55 -3.84 8.46
N VAL A 96 6.33 -4.04 9.75
CA VAL A 96 6.88 -3.20 10.80
C VAL A 96 8.07 -3.88 11.44
N LYS A 97 9.22 -3.22 11.44
CA LYS A 97 10.44 -3.71 12.10
C LYS A 97 10.78 -2.81 13.26
N ARG A 98 10.83 -3.39 14.46
CA ARG A 98 11.22 -2.71 15.70
C ARG A 98 12.59 -3.20 16.13
N PHE A 99 13.51 -2.28 16.26
CA PHE A 99 14.87 -2.59 16.69
C PHE A 99 14.98 -2.50 18.23
N ARG A 100 15.35 -3.60 18.87
CA ARG A 100 15.55 -3.70 20.32
C ARG A 100 16.90 -4.34 20.61
N ASP A 101 17.88 -3.58 21.05
CA ASP A 101 19.22 -4.06 21.39
C ASP A 101 19.84 -4.98 20.33
N GLN A 102 19.77 -6.29 20.57
CA GLN A 102 20.27 -7.35 19.69
C GLN A 102 19.15 -8.12 19.00
N GLN A 103 17.93 -7.64 19.07
CA GLN A 103 16.74 -8.29 18.56
C GLN A 103 15.98 -7.37 17.60
N ILE A 104 15.40 -7.97 16.58
CA ILE A 104 14.50 -7.30 15.66
C ILE A 104 13.15 -8.00 15.74
N LEU A 105 12.12 -7.26 16.10
CA LEU A 105 10.75 -7.74 16.04
C LEU A 105 10.15 -7.33 14.70
N VAL A 106 9.70 -8.30 13.92
CA VAL A 106 9.08 -8.11 12.60
C VAL A 106 7.61 -8.47 12.67
N GLU A 107 6.74 -7.50 12.39
CA GLU A 107 5.29 -7.67 12.34
C GLU A 107 4.80 -7.53 10.91
N ASN A 108 4.08 -8.52 10.41
CA ASN A 108 3.39 -8.44 9.13
C ASN A 108 1.94 -8.05 9.38
N ILE A 109 1.53 -6.91 8.83
CA ILE A 109 0.18 -6.36 8.98
C ILE A 109 -0.54 -6.43 7.64
N LEU A 110 -1.72 -7.03 7.64
CA LEU A 110 -2.64 -7.06 6.50
C LEU A 110 -4.02 -6.61 6.94
N PHE A 111 -4.64 -5.73 6.16
CA PHE A 111 -5.96 -5.16 6.46
C PHE A 111 -6.06 -4.57 7.87
N GLY A 112 -4.97 -3.95 8.35
CA GLY A 112 -4.88 -3.35 9.66
C GLY A 112 -4.68 -4.33 10.82
N GLU A 113 -4.53 -5.63 10.56
CA GLU A 113 -4.34 -6.67 11.57
C GLU A 113 -2.96 -7.31 11.45
N VAL A 114 -2.33 -7.57 12.61
CA VAL A 114 -1.08 -8.35 12.67
C VAL A 114 -1.40 -9.80 12.35
N ILE A 115 -0.87 -10.31 11.24
CA ILE A 115 -1.07 -11.71 10.82
C ILE A 115 0.10 -12.60 11.20
N ARG A 116 1.28 -12.03 11.37
CA ARG A 116 2.48 -12.77 11.77
C ARG A 116 3.43 -11.86 12.53
N MET A 117 4.07 -12.40 13.56
CA MET A 117 5.09 -11.74 14.35
C MET A 117 6.29 -12.67 14.53
N VAL A 118 7.47 -12.18 14.20
CA VAL A 118 8.72 -12.93 14.25
C VAL A 118 9.76 -12.13 15.01
N GLU A 119 10.42 -12.77 15.96
CA GLU A 119 11.60 -12.25 16.63
C GLU A 119 12.86 -12.79 15.97
N ILE A 120 13.78 -11.94 15.63
CA ILE A 120 15.08 -12.27 15.05
C ILE A 120 16.17 -11.86 16.06
N SER A 121 16.96 -12.81 16.51
CA SER A 121 18.08 -12.58 17.43
C SER A 121 19.34 -13.26 16.85
N GLY A 122 20.27 -12.46 16.32
CA GLY A 122 21.42 -12.98 15.60
C GLY A 122 21.01 -13.81 14.38
N PHE A 123 21.34 -15.12 14.40
CA PHE A 123 20.96 -16.05 13.34
C PHE A 123 19.68 -16.84 13.62
N GLU A 124 19.09 -16.66 14.81
CA GLU A 124 17.89 -17.37 15.23
C GLU A 124 16.65 -16.58 14.88
N GLN A 125 15.61 -17.28 14.38
CA GLN A 125 14.29 -16.74 14.13
C GLN A 125 13.26 -17.51 14.95
N ARG A 126 12.43 -16.78 15.70
CA ARG A 126 11.35 -17.35 16.49
C ARG A 126 10.02 -16.72 16.07
N ILE A 127 9.07 -17.55 15.68
CA ILE A 127 7.70 -17.11 15.42
C ILE A 127 7.01 -16.92 16.76
N LEU A 128 6.62 -15.68 17.09
CA LEU A 128 5.89 -15.35 18.30
C LEU A 128 4.39 -15.47 18.13
N TYR A 129 3.92 -15.14 16.94
CA TYR A 129 2.51 -15.18 16.59
C TYR A 129 2.33 -15.48 15.10
N GLN A 130 1.31 -16.27 14.80
CA GLN A 130 0.87 -16.53 13.42
C GLN A 130 -0.61 -16.84 13.43
N LYS A 131 -1.39 -16.12 12.63
CA LYS A 131 -2.82 -16.36 12.47
C LYS A 131 -3.04 -17.70 11.74
N GLU A 132 -3.92 -18.56 12.22
CA GLU A 132 -4.14 -19.90 11.65
C GLU A 132 -4.56 -19.89 10.18
N SER A 133 -5.26 -18.85 9.73
CA SER A 133 -5.65 -18.64 8.34
C SER A 133 -4.69 -17.73 7.57
N THR A 134 -3.41 -17.70 7.96
CA THR A 134 -2.44 -16.83 7.31
C THR A 134 -2.22 -17.28 5.87
N PRO A 135 -2.31 -16.37 4.89
CA PRO A 135 -2.00 -16.68 3.50
C PRO A 135 -0.59 -17.28 3.36
N THR A 136 -0.41 -18.20 2.45
CA THR A 136 0.91 -18.78 2.15
C THR A 136 1.89 -17.68 1.75
N ARG A 137 3.19 -17.95 1.85
CA ARG A 137 4.25 -17.02 1.43
C ARG A 137 4.03 -16.49 0.00
N GLU A 138 3.45 -17.32 -0.86
CA GLU A 138 3.10 -16.95 -2.25
C GLU A 138 1.93 -15.97 -2.31
N SER A 139 0.89 -16.15 -1.50
CA SER A 139 -0.24 -15.20 -1.44
C SER A 139 0.12 -13.91 -0.69
N LEU A 140 1.06 -13.95 0.26
CA LEU A 140 1.66 -12.76 0.87
C LEU A 140 2.49 -11.98 -0.15
N ASN A 141 3.33 -12.66 -0.92
CA ASN A 141 4.06 -12.02 -2.02
C ASN A 141 3.11 -11.42 -3.06
N ALA A 142 2.03 -12.10 -3.40
CA ALA A 142 1.00 -11.57 -4.29
C ALA A 142 0.30 -10.32 -3.72
N LEU A 143 0.10 -10.26 -2.39
CA LEU A 143 -0.45 -9.08 -1.70
C LEU A 143 0.57 -7.93 -1.58
N TYR A 144 1.85 -8.24 -1.37
CA TYR A 144 2.93 -7.23 -1.41
C TYR A 144 3.25 -6.75 -2.83
N MET A 145 2.92 -7.56 -3.83
CA MET A 145 2.89 -7.21 -5.24
C MET A 145 1.58 -6.51 -5.66
N SER A 146 0.74 -6.04 -4.70
CA SER A 146 -0.55 -5.43 -5.01
C SER A 146 -0.43 -4.20 -5.89
N THR A 147 0.68 -3.46 -5.79
CA THR A 147 1.01 -2.40 -6.74
C THR A 147 1.22 -2.94 -8.15
N GLU A 148 1.86 -4.11 -8.32
CA GLU A 148 1.91 -4.80 -9.61
C GLU A 148 0.57 -5.41 -9.99
N GLY A 149 -0.21 -5.91 -9.01
CA GLY A 149 -1.56 -6.41 -9.22
C GLY A 149 -2.51 -5.31 -9.72
N GLU A 150 -2.49 -4.15 -9.08
CA GLU A 150 -3.26 -2.98 -9.53
C GLU A 150 -2.80 -2.48 -10.89
N GLN A 151 -1.50 -2.41 -11.15
CA GLN A 151 -0.96 -2.06 -12.46
C GLN A 151 -1.35 -3.09 -13.53
N ARG A 152 -1.46 -4.37 -13.17
CA ARG A 152 -1.95 -5.42 -14.07
C ARG A 152 -3.44 -5.30 -14.31
N ILE A 153 -4.23 -4.99 -13.29
CA ILE A 153 -5.67 -4.72 -13.42
C ILE A 153 -5.87 -3.52 -14.34
N GLU A 154 -5.24 -2.38 -14.08
CA GLU A 154 -5.31 -1.20 -14.94
C GLU A 154 -4.83 -1.47 -16.37
N ALA A 155 -3.75 -2.24 -16.53
CA ALA A 155 -3.27 -2.63 -17.86
C ALA A 155 -4.23 -3.57 -18.60
N THR A 156 -4.92 -4.45 -17.86
CA THR A 156 -5.93 -5.36 -18.44
C THR A 156 -7.20 -4.60 -18.79
N GLU A 157 -7.66 -3.69 -17.96
CA GLU A 157 -8.79 -2.79 -18.24
C GLU A 157 -8.52 -1.93 -19.48
N ARG A 158 -7.32 -1.35 -19.57
CA ARG A 158 -6.93 -0.57 -20.76
C ARG A 158 -6.94 -1.41 -22.03
N LYS A 159 -6.46 -2.66 -21.98
CA LYS A 159 -6.54 -3.59 -23.12
C LYS A 159 -7.97 -3.96 -23.47
N ILE A 160 -8.86 -4.04 -22.50
CA ILE A 160 -10.30 -4.26 -22.71
C ILE A 160 -10.88 -3.07 -23.47
N ASP A 161 -10.60 -1.84 -23.04
CA ASP A 161 -11.09 -0.62 -23.71
C ASP A 161 -10.59 -0.54 -25.16
N GLU A 162 -9.30 -0.77 -25.39
CA GLU A 162 -8.71 -0.82 -26.74
C GLU A 162 -9.37 -1.90 -27.61
N SER A 163 -9.65 -3.07 -27.04
CA SER A 163 -10.32 -4.17 -27.76
C SER A 163 -11.78 -3.87 -28.05
N LEU A 164 -12.48 -3.12 -27.20
CA LEU A 164 -13.84 -2.64 -27.43
C LEU A 164 -13.89 -1.62 -28.56
N ASP A 165 -12.91 -0.72 -28.63
CA ASP A 165 -12.80 0.25 -29.72
C ASP A 165 -12.57 -0.46 -31.06
N LEU A 166 -11.66 -1.44 -31.10
CA LEU A 166 -11.43 -2.27 -32.31
C LEU A 166 -12.68 -3.07 -32.73
N LEU A 167 -13.40 -3.61 -31.72
CA LEU A 167 -14.67 -4.29 -32.00
C LEU A 167 -15.71 -3.36 -32.61
N ASN A 168 -15.81 -2.14 -32.08
CA ASN A 168 -16.74 -1.13 -32.61
C ASN A 168 -16.40 -0.72 -34.06
N GLU A 169 -15.11 -0.57 -34.37
CA GLU A 169 -14.64 -0.31 -35.72
C GLU A 169 -14.94 -1.47 -36.66
N ALA A 170 -14.70 -2.71 -36.22
CA ALA A 170 -15.00 -3.90 -37.01
C ALA A 170 -16.52 -4.07 -37.33
N ILE A 171 -17.36 -3.75 -36.33
CA ILE A 171 -18.82 -3.75 -36.50
C ILE A 171 -19.25 -2.69 -37.54
N LYS A 172 -18.71 -1.48 -37.45
CA LYS A 172 -18.99 -0.39 -38.41
C LYS A 172 -18.53 -0.72 -39.82
N ALA A 173 -17.42 -1.45 -39.95
CA ALA A 173 -16.88 -1.91 -41.22
C ALA A 173 -17.61 -3.14 -41.80
N GLY A 174 -18.46 -3.80 -41.01
CA GLY A 174 -19.15 -5.04 -41.41
C GLY A 174 -18.22 -6.26 -41.51
N ASP A 175 -17.04 -6.21 -40.90
CA ASP A 175 -16.04 -7.27 -40.93
C ASP A 175 -16.34 -8.33 -39.85
N THR A 176 -17.08 -9.36 -40.24
CA THR A 176 -17.54 -10.40 -39.30
C THR A 176 -16.41 -11.26 -38.77
N GLU A 177 -15.32 -11.44 -39.49
CA GLU A 177 -14.16 -12.23 -39.08
C GLU A 177 -13.40 -11.49 -37.95
N ARG A 178 -13.13 -10.21 -38.12
CA ARG A 178 -12.54 -9.34 -37.09
C ARG A 178 -13.43 -9.20 -35.87
N VAL A 179 -14.74 -9.16 -36.02
CA VAL A 179 -15.69 -9.12 -34.90
C VAL A 179 -15.54 -10.36 -34.01
N GLU A 180 -15.45 -11.55 -34.62
CA GLU A 180 -15.27 -12.79 -33.85
C GLU A 180 -13.89 -12.89 -33.19
N GLU A 181 -12.84 -12.38 -33.83
CA GLU A 181 -11.51 -12.30 -33.22
C GLU A 181 -11.50 -11.36 -32.00
N CYS A 182 -12.08 -10.17 -32.12
CA CYS A 182 -12.17 -9.20 -30.99
C CYS A 182 -12.99 -9.77 -29.83
N LYS A 183 -14.07 -10.50 -30.08
CA LYS A 183 -14.85 -11.16 -29.03
C LYS A 183 -14.04 -12.20 -28.28
N LYS A 184 -13.24 -13.02 -28.95
CA LYS A 184 -12.35 -14.01 -28.30
C LYS A 184 -11.30 -13.33 -27.43
N VAL A 185 -10.71 -12.23 -27.91
CA VAL A 185 -9.73 -11.45 -27.13
C VAL A 185 -10.39 -10.87 -25.88
N LEU A 186 -11.57 -10.28 -26.00
CA LEU A 186 -12.33 -9.73 -24.87
C LEU A 186 -12.72 -10.80 -23.85
N GLU A 187 -13.11 -11.99 -24.28
CA GLU A 187 -13.42 -13.10 -23.41
C GLU A 187 -12.19 -13.53 -22.58
N ASN A 188 -11.03 -13.65 -23.23
CA ASN A 188 -9.77 -13.97 -22.55
C ASN A 188 -9.36 -12.88 -21.53
N LEU A 189 -9.46 -11.60 -21.92
CA LEU A 189 -9.14 -10.49 -21.02
C LEU A 189 -10.10 -10.43 -19.82
N ARG A 190 -11.38 -10.73 -20.02
CA ARG A 190 -12.35 -10.84 -18.93
C ARG A 190 -11.98 -11.96 -17.94
N PHE A 191 -11.57 -13.14 -18.45
CA PHE A 191 -11.10 -14.23 -17.59
C PHE A 191 -9.84 -13.83 -16.81
N GLU A 192 -8.92 -13.11 -17.45
CA GLU A 192 -7.71 -12.61 -16.78
C GLU A 192 -8.07 -11.62 -15.68
N LEU A 193 -8.97 -10.66 -15.93
CA LEU A 193 -9.43 -9.68 -14.94
C LEU A 193 -10.07 -10.35 -13.73
N VAL A 194 -11.01 -11.28 -13.94
CA VAL A 194 -11.68 -12.04 -12.86
C VAL A 194 -10.66 -12.86 -12.03
N ARG A 195 -9.56 -13.27 -12.63
CA ARG A 195 -8.48 -14.01 -11.96
C ARG A 195 -7.58 -13.11 -11.13
N LEU A 196 -7.43 -11.84 -11.53
CA LEU A 196 -6.65 -10.83 -10.81
C LEU A 196 -7.42 -10.22 -9.64
N GLU A 197 -8.76 -10.22 -9.69
CA GLU A 197 -9.64 -9.72 -8.62
C GLU A 197 -9.89 -10.73 -7.48
N LYS A 198 -9.51 -12.00 -7.64
CA LYS A 198 -9.64 -13.06 -6.63
C LYS A 198 -8.35 -13.24 -5.84
#